data_73600cb5661dd98e648161c639365e7b
#
_entry.id   73600cb5661dd98e648161c639365e7b
#
_cell.length_a   1.000
_cell.length_b   1.000
_cell.length_c   1.000
_cell.angle_alpha   90.00
_cell.angle_beta   90.00
_cell.angle_gamma   90.00
#
_symmetry.space_group_name_H-M   'P 1'
#
loop_
_entity.id
_entity.type
_entity.pdbx_description
1 polymer ?
#
loop_
_entity_poly.entity_id
_entity_poly.type
_entity_poly.pdbx_seq_one_letter_code
_entity_poly.pdbx_strand_id
1 'polypeptide(L)'
;LLALAVGSVAGVWPFPTLWPEALTTQAWHSVWASRNTLTTTLVLALASAALALAWSVAWLELAPRHWDATLRPLLYLPLVLPAVLWVVGLYRLALWLRLEGQWSGLLLAHTLMVLPYVLLALSPAYLGFDPRCAALSASLGHGRWRFLLRVKWPLLRRAR
;
A
#
# COMPACT_ATOMS: atom_id res chain seq x y z
N LEU A 1 11.30 -16.30 -17.09
CA LEU A 1 11.53 -14.96 -17.67
C LEU A 1 11.62 -15.00 -19.19
N LEU A 2 12.42 -15.91 -19.82
CA LEU A 2 12.54 -16.02 -21.28
C LEU A 2 11.19 -16.29 -21.95
N ALA A 3 10.40 -17.24 -21.45
CA ALA A 3 9.08 -17.55 -21.98
C ALA A 3 8.12 -16.35 -21.93
N LEU A 4 8.18 -15.55 -20.86
CA LEU A 4 7.39 -14.33 -20.76
C LEU A 4 7.86 -13.27 -21.76
N ALA A 5 9.17 -13.11 -21.96
CA ALA A 5 9.71 -12.18 -22.93
C ALA A 5 9.31 -12.56 -24.37
N VAL A 6 9.42 -13.84 -24.73
CA VAL A 6 8.96 -14.34 -26.02
C VAL A 6 7.45 -14.19 -26.16
N GLY A 7 6.67 -14.54 -25.12
CA GLY A 7 5.22 -14.38 -25.10
C GLY A 7 4.75 -12.94 -25.27
N SER A 8 5.53 -11.95 -24.83
CA SER A 8 5.20 -10.51 -24.97
C SER A 8 5.21 -10.01 -26.42
N VAL A 9 5.92 -10.71 -27.30
CA VAL A 9 6.02 -10.39 -28.74
C VAL A 9 5.49 -11.53 -29.63
N ALA A 10 4.95 -12.58 -29.03
CA ALA A 10 4.33 -13.68 -29.77
C ALA A 10 2.96 -13.24 -30.31
N GLY A 11 2.71 -13.57 -31.56
CA GLY A 11 1.37 -13.51 -32.14
C GLY A 11 0.55 -14.75 -31.75
N VAL A 12 0.11 -15.52 -32.74
CA VAL A 12 -0.55 -16.79 -32.49
C VAL A 12 0.49 -17.82 -32.05
N TRP A 13 0.25 -18.43 -30.89
CA TRP A 13 1.12 -19.47 -30.32
C TRP A 13 0.26 -20.69 -29.93
N PRO A 14 -0.11 -21.53 -30.87
CA PRO A 14 -0.94 -22.70 -30.58
C PRO A 14 -0.13 -23.80 -29.86
N PHE A 15 -0.75 -24.38 -28.85
CA PHE A 15 -0.20 -25.60 -28.25
C PHE A 15 -0.32 -26.77 -29.24
N PRO A 16 0.68 -27.67 -29.41
CA PRO A 16 1.88 -27.83 -28.57
C PRO A 16 3.18 -27.25 -29.19
N THR A 17 3.12 -26.23 -30.00
CA THR A 17 4.34 -25.69 -30.67
C THR A 17 5.30 -25.07 -29.63
N LEU A 18 6.62 -25.28 -29.86
CA LEU A 18 7.65 -24.77 -28.98
C LEU A 18 7.96 -23.29 -29.25
N TRP A 19 7.64 -22.80 -30.46
CA TRP A 19 7.88 -21.41 -30.88
C TRP A 19 6.60 -20.82 -31.47
N PRO A 20 6.42 -19.49 -31.32
CA PRO A 20 5.30 -18.79 -31.93
C PRO A 20 5.42 -18.80 -33.46
N GLU A 21 4.30 -18.90 -34.16
CA GLU A 21 4.26 -18.86 -35.61
C GLU A 21 4.67 -17.52 -36.21
N ALA A 22 4.39 -16.42 -35.48
CA ALA A 22 4.74 -15.08 -35.88
C ALA A 22 5.09 -14.22 -34.65
N LEU A 23 6.02 -13.30 -34.84
CA LEU A 23 6.32 -12.25 -33.87
C LEU A 23 5.55 -10.98 -34.22
N THR A 24 4.92 -10.36 -33.22
CA THR A 24 4.14 -9.14 -33.41
C THR A 24 4.29 -8.21 -32.21
N THR A 25 4.20 -6.92 -32.44
CA THR A 25 4.18 -5.90 -31.39
C THR A 25 2.77 -5.46 -31.01
N GLN A 26 1.74 -6.15 -31.52
CA GLN A 26 0.33 -5.78 -31.32
C GLN A 26 -0.06 -5.70 -29.85
N ALA A 27 0.45 -6.61 -29.01
CA ALA A 27 0.24 -6.57 -27.55
C ALA A 27 0.76 -5.25 -26.96
N TRP A 28 1.91 -4.79 -27.37
CA TRP A 28 2.50 -3.52 -26.93
C TRP A 28 1.72 -2.30 -27.41
N HIS A 29 1.18 -2.34 -28.64
CA HIS A 29 0.27 -1.30 -29.13
C HIS A 29 -1.02 -1.24 -28.32
N SER A 30 -1.58 -2.39 -27.93
CA SER A 30 -2.76 -2.47 -27.06
C SER A 30 -2.49 -1.90 -25.67
N VAL A 31 -1.32 -2.22 -25.08
CA VAL A 31 -0.87 -1.65 -23.81
C VAL A 31 -0.73 -0.13 -23.92
N TRP A 32 -0.12 0.37 -25.01
CA TRP A 32 0.04 1.80 -25.24
C TRP A 32 -1.30 2.51 -25.45
N ALA A 33 -2.23 1.89 -26.15
CA ALA A 33 -3.58 2.40 -26.30
C ALA A 33 -4.32 2.51 -24.95
N SER A 34 -3.99 1.62 -24.00
CA SER A 34 -4.54 1.61 -22.63
C SER A 34 -3.75 2.47 -21.64
N ARG A 35 -2.85 3.35 -22.11
CA ARG A 35 -1.98 4.17 -21.23
C ARG A 35 -2.76 4.99 -20.18
N ASN A 36 -3.95 5.48 -20.52
CA ASN A 36 -4.78 6.23 -19.59
C ASN A 36 -5.21 5.37 -18.39
N THR A 37 -5.58 4.11 -18.63
CA THR A 37 -5.92 3.16 -17.57
C THR A 37 -4.68 2.85 -16.71
N LEU A 38 -3.53 2.66 -17.34
CA LEU A 38 -2.26 2.42 -16.62
C LEU A 38 -1.88 3.61 -15.74
N THR A 39 -1.96 4.83 -16.27
CA THR A 39 -1.67 6.05 -15.49
C THR A 39 -2.65 6.22 -14.34
N THR A 40 -3.94 6.00 -14.58
CA THR A 40 -4.98 6.04 -13.55
C THR A 40 -4.70 5.04 -12.43
N THR A 41 -4.39 3.79 -12.79
CA THR A 41 -4.05 2.74 -11.82
C THR A 41 -2.80 3.09 -11.02
N LEU A 42 -1.76 3.60 -11.69
CA LEU A 42 -0.52 4.00 -11.03
C LEU A 42 -0.74 5.16 -10.04
N VAL A 43 -1.47 6.19 -10.46
CA VAL A 43 -1.81 7.32 -9.59
C VAL A 43 -2.62 6.85 -8.37
N LEU A 44 -3.62 6.01 -8.58
CA LEU A 44 -4.41 5.44 -7.50
C LEU A 44 -3.55 4.61 -6.53
N ALA A 45 -2.68 3.74 -7.06
CA ALA A 45 -1.80 2.91 -6.25
C ALA A 45 -0.83 3.75 -5.41
N LEU A 46 -0.20 4.77 -6.02
CA LEU A 46 0.71 5.67 -5.30
C LEU A 46 -0.02 6.51 -4.26
N ALA A 47 -1.20 7.04 -4.59
CA ALA A 47 -1.99 7.84 -3.67
C ALA A 47 -2.48 7.00 -2.48
N SER A 48 -3.01 5.80 -2.71
CA SER A 48 -3.47 4.92 -1.63
C SER A 48 -2.32 4.43 -0.75
N ALA A 49 -1.16 4.10 -1.34
CA ALA A 49 0.04 3.74 -0.60
C ALA A 49 0.56 4.90 0.27
N ALA A 50 0.60 6.12 -0.29
CA ALA A 50 1.01 7.31 0.44
C ALA A 50 0.07 7.62 1.60
N LEU A 51 -1.25 7.54 1.39
CA LEU A 51 -2.24 7.74 2.44
C LEU A 51 -2.16 6.66 3.52
N ALA A 52 -2.04 5.38 3.15
CA ALA A 52 -1.88 4.29 4.10
C ALA A 52 -0.61 4.44 4.93
N LEU A 53 0.51 4.84 4.30
CA LEU A 53 1.76 5.12 4.99
C LEU A 53 1.63 6.30 5.96
N ALA A 54 1.07 7.42 5.49
CA ALA A 54 0.86 8.62 6.33
C ALA A 54 -0.04 8.30 7.53
N TRP A 55 -1.14 7.58 7.31
CA TRP A 55 -2.04 7.15 8.39
C TRP A 55 -1.35 6.21 9.38
N SER A 56 -0.62 5.21 8.88
CA SER A 56 0.10 4.26 9.73
C SER A 56 1.18 4.95 10.58
N VAL A 57 1.94 5.87 9.99
CA VAL A 57 2.94 6.66 10.73
C VAL A 57 2.25 7.55 11.76
N ALA A 58 1.17 8.25 11.38
CA ALA A 58 0.42 9.08 12.31
C ALA A 58 -0.14 8.26 13.47
N TRP A 59 -0.70 7.06 13.19
CA TRP A 59 -1.18 6.15 14.22
C TRP A 59 -0.05 5.73 15.18
N LEU A 60 1.07 5.24 14.66
CA LEU A 60 2.20 4.77 15.46
C LEU A 60 2.89 5.88 16.28
N GLU A 61 2.79 7.15 15.85
CA GLU A 61 3.37 8.30 16.56
C GLU A 61 2.39 8.95 17.55
N LEU A 62 1.11 8.98 17.25
CA LEU A 62 0.14 9.79 17.97
C LEU A 62 -0.83 8.97 18.81
N ALA A 63 -1.10 7.71 18.47
CA ALA A 63 -2.06 6.92 19.20
C ALA A 63 -1.61 6.63 20.63
N PRO A 64 -2.44 6.92 21.64
CA PRO A 64 -2.18 6.52 23.01
C PRO A 64 -2.07 5.01 23.13
N ARG A 65 -1.22 4.51 24.02
CA ARG A 65 -0.98 3.06 24.18
C ARG A 65 -2.26 2.24 24.42
N HIS A 66 -3.23 2.80 25.15
CA HIS A 66 -4.49 2.13 25.40
C HIS A 66 -5.35 2.02 24.13
N TRP A 67 -5.34 3.00 23.25
CA TRP A 67 -6.03 2.95 21.97
C TRP A 67 -5.38 1.95 21.04
N ASP A 68 -4.05 1.95 21.02
CA ASP A 68 -3.29 1.01 20.21
C ASP A 68 -3.59 -0.43 20.61
N ALA A 69 -3.61 -0.75 21.91
CA ALA A 69 -3.94 -2.09 22.40
C ALA A 69 -5.37 -2.54 22.03
N THR A 70 -6.34 -1.62 22.05
CA THR A 70 -7.75 -1.94 21.80
C THR A 70 -8.09 -1.96 20.31
N LEU A 71 -7.58 -1.03 19.54
CA LEU A 71 -7.99 -0.83 18.13
C LEU A 71 -7.06 -1.53 17.15
N ARG A 72 -5.82 -1.86 17.53
CA ARG A 72 -4.89 -2.58 16.66
C ARG A 72 -5.44 -3.92 16.15
N PRO A 73 -6.09 -4.77 16.96
CA PRO A 73 -6.72 -5.99 16.44
C PRO A 73 -7.79 -5.70 15.40
N LEU A 74 -8.57 -4.62 15.56
CA LEU A 74 -9.58 -4.20 14.60
C LEU A 74 -8.95 -3.75 13.26
N LEU A 75 -7.80 -3.06 13.31
CA LEU A 75 -7.06 -2.67 12.11
C LEU A 75 -6.50 -3.86 11.34
N TYR A 76 -6.28 -5.00 12.00
CA TYR A 76 -5.84 -6.25 11.36
C TYR A 76 -6.99 -7.15 10.93
N LEU A 77 -8.23 -6.80 11.26
CA LEU A 77 -9.41 -7.59 10.90
C LEU A 77 -9.49 -7.91 9.39
N PRO A 78 -9.13 -6.98 8.46
CA PRO A 78 -9.12 -7.29 7.03
C PRO A 78 -8.19 -8.44 6.62
N LEU A 79 -7.14 -8.72 7.39
CA LEU A 79 -6.21 -9.83 7.12
C LEU A 79 -6.80 -11.20 7.47
N VAL A 80 -7.77 -11.23 8.37
CA VAL A 80 -8.39 -12.47 8.88
C VAL A 80 -9.68 -12.78 8.13
N LEU A 81 -10.41 -11.75 7.70
CA LEU A 81 -11.68 -11.91 7.01
C LEU A 81 -11.47 -12.38 5.56
N PRO A 82 -12.36 -13.27 5.06
CA PRO A 82 -12.40 -13.58 3.63
C PRO A 82 -12.54 -12.31 2.79
N ALA A 83 -11.75 -12.22 1.72
CA ALA A 83 -11.70 -11.03 0.86
C ALA A 83 -13.09 -10.59 0.35
N VAL A 84 -13.97 -11.54 0.07
CA VAL A 84 -15.34 -11.27 -0.41
C VAL A 84 -16.15 -10.47 0.62
N LEU A 85 -16.08 -10.86 1.90
CA LEU A 85 -16.81 -10.15 2.97
C LEU A 85 -16.29 -8.72 3.12
N TRP A 86 -14.97 -8.56 3.01
CA TRP A 86 -14.36 -7.24 3.09
C TRP A 86 -14.78 -6.34 1.93
N VAL A 87 -14.74 -6.86 0.70
CA VAL A 87 -15.18 -6.11 -0.50
C VAL A 87 -16.64 -5.71 -0.39
N VAL A 88 -17.54 -6.62 0.01
CA VAL A 88 -18.96 -6.32 0.21
C VAL A 88 -19.15 -5.24 1.29
N GLY A 89 -18.40 -5.34 2.40
CA GLY A 89 -18.44 -4.33 3.47
C GLY A 89 -18.00 -2.95 3.00
N LEU A 90 -16.89 -2.87 2.26
CA LEU A 90 -16.39 -1.62 1.67
C LEU A 90 -17.37 -1.03 0.64
N TYR A 91 -17.99 -1.88 -0.19
CA TYR A 91 -19.01 -1.43 -1.15
C TYR A 91 -20.22 -0.83 -0.43
N ARG A 92 -20.73 -1.49 0.62
CA ARG A 92 -21.83 -0.95 1.44
C ARG A 92 -21.45 0.37 2.11
N LEU A 93 -20.23 0.47 2.61
CA LEU A 93 -19.69 1.72 3.18
C LEU A 93 -19.65 2.83 2.12
N ALA A 94 -19.20 2.53 0.91
CA ALA A 94 -19.17 3.48 -0.19
C ALA A 94 -20.56 3.97 -0.58
N LEU A 95 -21.56 3.07 -0.64
CA LEU A 95 -22.96 3.43 -0.86
C LEU A 95 -23.49 4.34 0.26
N TRP A 96 -23.24 4.00 1.50
CA TRP A 96 -23.70 4.79 2.64
C TRP A 96 -23.08 6.19 2.67
N LEU A 97 -21.81 6.32 2.29
CA LEU A 97 -21.10 7.59 2.17
C LEU A 97 -21.39 8.32 0.84
N ARG A 98 -22.15 7.74 -0.07
CA ARG A 98 -22.43 8.25 -1.44
C ARG A 98 -21.16 8.45 -2.25
N LEU A 99 -20.20 7.55 -2.12
CA LEU A 99 -18.90 7.57 -2.79
C LEU A 99 -18.82 6.53 -3.93
N GLU A 100 -19.91 5.84 -4.25
CA GLU A 100 -19.98 4.89 -5.35
C GLU A 100 -19.71 5.58 -6.69
N GLY A 101 -18.92 4.93 -7.53
CA GLY A 101 -18.51 5.45 -8.83
C GLY A 101 -17.56 6.65 -8.78
N GLN A 102 -17.12 7.08 -7.60
CA GLN A 102 -16.23 8.22 -7.44
C GLN A 102 -14.77 7.78 -7.15
N TRP A 103 -13.85 8.61 -7.58
CA TRP A 103 -12.42 8.45 -7.28
C TRP A 103 -12.11 8.36 -5.77
N SER A 104 -12.81 9.16 -4.99
CA SER A 104 -12.66 9.20 -3.52
C SER A 104 -13.06 7.88 -2.87
N GLY A 105 -14.14 7.24 -3.34
CA GLY A 105 -14.56 5.94 -2.85
C GLY A 105 -13.55 4.84 -3.17
N LEU A 106 -13.02 4.83 -4.40
CA LEU A 106 -12.01 3.89 -4.83
C LEU A 106 -10.70 4.08 -4.05
N LEU A 107 -10.26 5.33 -3.87
CA LEU A 107 -9.07 5.67 -3.09
C LEU A 107 -9.23 5.25 -1.62
N LEU A 108 -10.39 5.50 -1.00
CA LEU A 108 -10.69 5.07 0.36
C LEU A 108 -10.63 3.55 0.50
N ALA A 109 -11.27 2.82 -0.41
CA ALA A 109 -11.29 1.36 -0.40
C ALA A 109 -9.86 0.77 -0.50
N HIS A 110 -9.05 1.26 -1.45
CA HIS A 110 -7.66 0.81 -1.59
C HIS A 110 -6.80 1.16 -0.37
N THR A 111 -6.96 2.37 0.17
CA THR A 111 -6.24 2.79 1.39
C THR A 111 -6.56 1.89 2.57
N LEU A 112 -7.86 1.58 2.81
CA LEU A 112 -8.28 0.71 3.91
C LEU A 112 -7.80 -0.74 3.73
N MET A 113 -7.73 -1.23 2.49
CA MET A 113 -7.19 -2.57 2.21
C MET A 113 -5.67 -2.67 2.43
N VAL A 114 -4.92 -1.62 2.09
CA VAL A 114 -3.45 -1.59 2.21
C VAL A 114 -3.00 -1.28 3.64
N LEU A 115 -3.80 -0.52 4.40
CA LEU A 115 -3.48 -0.03 5.73
C LEU A 115 -2.95 -1.11 6.70
N PRO A 116 -3.61 -2.29 6.87
CA PRO A 116 -3.15 -3.30 7.81
C PRO A 116 -1.79 -3.88 7.44
N TYR A 117 -1.48 -4.01 6.16
CA TYR A 117 -0.17 -4.49 5.69
C TYR A 117 0.94 -3.50 6.01
N VAL A 118 0.68 -2.20 5.80
CA VAL A 118 1.64 -1.13 6.12
C VAL A 118 1.88 -1.05 7.63
N LEU A 119 0.81 -1.14 8.44
CA LEU A 119 0.92 -1.19 9.90
C LEU A 119 1.72 -2.41 10.36
N LEU A 120 1.46 -3.59 9.80
CA LEU A 120 2.17 -4.81 10.13
C LEU A 120 3.66 -4.69 9.80
N ALA A 121 4.00 -4.12 8.65
CA ALA A 121 5.39 -3.93 8.22
C ALA A 121 6.15 -2.90 9.07
N LEU A 122 5.48 -1.81 9.50
CA LEU A 122 6.11 -0.74 10.28
C LEU A 122 6.17 -1.02 11.79
N SER A 123 5.19 -1.75 12.33
CA SER A 123 5.06 -1.95 13.78
C SER A 123 6.32 -2.50 14.46
N PRO A 124 7.02 -3.53 13.95
CA PRO A 124 8.21 -4.05 14.60
C PRO A 124 9.32 -3.02 14.72
N ALA A 125 9.54 -2.22 13.68
CA ALA A 125 10.55 -1.17 13.68
C ALA A 125 10.24 -0.06 14.70
N TYR A 126 8.96 0.29 14.84
CA TYR A 126 8.49 1.28 15.81
C TYR A 126 8.53 0.77 17.25
N LEU A 127 8.17 -0.49 17.49
CA LEU A 127 8.20 -1.11 18.82
C LEU A 127 9.60 -1.39 19.31
N GLY A 128 10.53 -1.72 18.41
CA GLY A 128 11.94 -1.95 18.73
C GLY A 128 12.76 -0.66 18.90
N PHE A 129 12.15 0.51 18.71
CA PHE A 129 12.86 1.77 18.84
C PHE A 129 13.09 2.16 20.32
N ASP A 130 14.36 2.44 20.69
CA ASP A 130 14.72 2.81 22.07
C ASP A 130 14.09 4.17 22.46
N PRO A 131 13.21 4.20 23.46
CA PRO A 131 12.56 5.45 23.91
C PRO A 131 13.55 6.46 24.48
N ARG A 132 14.75 6.06 24.89
CA ARG A 132 15.82 6.95 25.38
C ARG A 132 16.25 7.96 24.31
N CYS A 133 16.26 7.55 23.05
CA CYS A 133 16.57 8.45 21.93
C CYS A 133 15.56 9.62 21.83
N ALA A 134 14.28 9.37 22.12
CA ALA A 134 13.27 10.41 22.15
C ALA A 134 13.48 11.39 23.32
N ALA A 135 13.81 10.88 24.51
CA ALA A 135 14.11 11.68 25.68
C ALA A 135 15.34 12.56 25.46
N LEU A 136 16.43 12.01 24.91
CA LEU A 136 17.65 12.76 24.56
C LEU A 136 17.36 13.87 23.52
N SER A 137 16.56 13.57 22.50
CA SER A 137 16.18 14.56 21.48
C SER A 137 15.35 15.69 22.08
N ALA A 138 14.46 15.38 23.01
CA ALA A 138 13.65 16.37 23.72
C ALA A 138 14.51 17.27 24.62
N SER A 139 15.51 16.71 25.32
CA SER A 139 16.43 17.51 26.14
C SER A 139 17.29 18.48 25.33
N LEU A 140 17.53 18.15 24.04
CA LEU A 140 18.20 19.05 23.09
C LEU A 140 17.27 20.09 22.44
N GLY A 141 16.02 20.21 22.90
CA GLY A 141 15.03 21.18 22.39
C GLY A 141 14.45 20.83 21.02
N HIS A 142 14.63 19.60 20.54
CA HIS A 142 14.05 19.19 19.25
C HIS A 142 12.58 18.84 19.39
N GLY A 143 11.71 19.47 18.60
CA GLY A 143 10.30 19.12 18.52
C GLY A 143 10.06 17.72 17.90
N ARG A 144 8.88 17.12 18.17
CA ARG A 144 8.51 15.75 17.74
C ARG A 144 8.70 15.51 16.23
N TRP A 145 8.35 16.45 15.39
CA TRP A 145 8.49 16.35 13.94
C TRP A 145 9.96 16.34 13.48
N ARG A 146 10.79 17.18 14.11
CA ARG A 146 12.23 17.22 13.81
C ARG A 146 12.91 15.91 14.25
N PHE A 147 12.51 15.37 15.40
CA PHE A 147 12.97 14.07 15.87
C PHE A 147 12.56 12.95 14.90
N LEU A 148 11.27 12.91 14.48
CA LEU A 148 10.76 11.90 13.54
C LEU A 148 11.55 11.90 12.23
N LEU A 149 11.70 13.06 11.59
CA LEU A 149 12.29 13.17 10.26
C LEU A 149 13.82 13.04 10.27
N ARG A 150 14.52 13.58 11.28
CA ARG A 150 15.99 13.64 11.30
C ARG A 150 16.66 12.55 12.08
N VAL A 151 15.98 11.93 13.02
CA VAL A 151 16.56 10.89 13.91
C VAL A 151 15.87 9.55 13.70
N LYS A 152 14.57 9.48 13.97
CA LYS A 152 13.84 8.21 13.98
C LYS A 152 13.75 7.60 12.58
N TRP A 153 13.32 8.36 11.58
CA TRP A 153 13.17 7.86 10.22
C TRP A 153 14.48 7.34 9.58
N PRO A 154 15.62 8.06 9.67
CA PRO A 154 16.90 7.53 9.18
C PRO A 154 17.37 6.28 9.91
N LEU A 155 17.13 6.17 11.23
CA LEU A 155 17.49 4.98 12.02
C LEU A 155 16.61 3.77 11.65
N LEU A 156 15.30 3.97 11.50
CA LEU A 156 14.39 2.92 11.06
C LEU A 156 14.72 2.36 9.67
N ARG A 157 15.22 3.20 8.77
CA ARG A 157 15.68 2.76 7.43
C ARG A 157 16.96 1.91 7.46
N ARG A 158 17.80 2.05 8.48
CA ARG A 158 19.06 1.30 8.63
C ARG A 158 18.91 0.01 9.44
N ALA A 159 17.85 -0.13 10.20
CA ALA A 159 17.51 -1.34 10.96
C ALA A 159 16.91 -2.40 10.02
N ARG A 160 17.78 -3.02 9.19
CA ARG A 160 17.49 -4.22 8.40
C ARG A 160 18.29 -5.37 8.93
#